data_47a12790c5dbefc6c840671d42862127
#
_entry.id   47a12790c5dbefc6c840671d42862127
#
_cell.length_a   1.000
_cell.length_b   1.000
_cell.length_c   1.000
_cell.angle_alpha   90.00
_cell.angle_beta   90.00
_cell.angle_gamma   90.00
#
_symmetry.space_group_name_H-M   'P 1'
#
loop_
_entity.id
_entity.type
_entity.pdbx_description
1 polymer ?
#
loop_
_entity_poly.entity_id
_entity_poly.type
_entity_poly.pdbx_seq_one_letter_code
_entity_poly.pdbx_strand_id
1 'polypeptide(L)'
;MSGRPPKLQNTKTGAYSKAALKAQEESLPIYQSQEFAPPETLTPKELDVWNWLVKVFRGTYNCMVSDADRDLMVLYCRAKVATDEADAELKRDPKPYILVPLGVDKDGKPKTTAKANPNLKKRHDNALLCLKFSDQLGLSPLARARAGVKGANAKQEENVFLKLMERNDND
;
A
#
# COMPACT_ATOMS: atom_id res chain seq x y z
N MET A 1 -16.09 -21.94 4.52
CA MET A 1 -14.86 -22.26 5.29
C MET A 1 -13.76 -21.35 4.78
N SER A 2 -13.38 -20.32 5.57
CA SER A 2 -12.28 -19.43 5.22
C SER A 2 -10.98 -20.14 5.58
N GLY A 3 -10.32 -20.75 4.61
CA GLY A 3 -9.01 -21.35 4.78
C GLY A 3 -7.97 -20.27 5.09
N ARG A 4 -7.03 -20.58 6.00
CA ARG A 4 -5.90 -19.71 6.29
C ARG A 4 -5.13 -19.45 4.99
N PRO A 5 -4.84 -18.19 4.62
CA PRO A 5 -4.09 -17.89 3.40
C PRO A 5 -2.76 -18.64 3.38
N PRO A 6 -2.28 -19.09 2.21
CA PRO A 6 -1.04 -19.83 2.09
C PRO A 6 0.12 -19.01 2.66
N LYS A 7 0.95 -19.63 3.49
CA LYS A 7 2.17 -18.99 4.00
C LYS A 7 3.18 -18.87 2.87
N LEU A 8 3.75 -17.68 2.71
CA LEU A 8 4.88 -17.47 1.82
C LEU A 8 6.10 -18.26 2.30
N GLN A 9 6.97 -18.62 1.35
CA GLN A 9 8.09 -19.55 1.56
C GLN A 9 9.00 -19.19 2.73
N ASN A 10 9.35 -17.90 2.87
CA ASN A 10 10.27 -17.42 3.90
C ASN A 10 9.70 -17.49 5.34
N THR A 11 8.42 -17.81 5.49
CA THR A 11 7.76 -17.99 6.79
C THR A 11 7.38 -19.43 7.08
N LYS A 12 7.72 -20.37 6.17
CA LYS A 12 7.49 -21.81 6.38
C LYS A 12 8.59 -22.35 7.30
N THR A 13 8.30 -22.42 8.60
CA THR A 13 9.10 -23.18 9.55
C THR A 13 8.66 -24.64 9.49
N GLY A 14 9.35 -25.46 8.73
CA GLY A 14 9.07 -26.88 8.58
C GLY A 14 10.20 -27.56 7.80
N ALA A 15 10.29 -28.87 7.86
CA ALA A 15 11.33 -29.68 7.21
C ALA A 15 11.16 -29.73 5.67
N TYR A 16 11.26 -28.58 5.01
CA TYR A 16 11.38 -28.53 3.55
C TYR A 16 12.86 -28.76 3.19
N SER A 17 13.13 -29.66 2.28
CA SER A 17 14.48 -29.85 1.77
C SER A 17 14.97 -28.58 1.08
N LYS A 18 16.27 -28.27 1.17
CA LYS A 18 16.88 -27.13 0.47
C LYS A 18 16.57 -27.16 -1.04
N ALA A 19 16.50 -28.35 -1.64
CA ALA A 19 16.14 -28.54 -3.03
C ALA A 19 14.70 -28.13 -3.34
N ALA A 20 13.73 -28.43 -2.47
CA ALA A 20 12.33 -28.03 -2.65
C ALA A 20 12.15 -26.51 -2.52
N LEU A 21 12.89 -25.85 -1.61
CA LEU A 21 12.89 -24.41 -1.46
C LEU A 21 13.49 -23.72 -2.70
N LYS A 22 14.60 -24.25 -3.22
CA LYS A 22 15.27 -23.73 -4.43
C LYS A 22 14.40 -23.92 -5.68
N ALA A 23 13.81 -25.08 -5.87
CA ALA A 23 12.89 -25.34 -7.00
C ALA A 23 11.66 -24.44 -6.96
N GLN A 24 11.18 -24.08 -5.77
CA GLN A 24 10.07 -23.19 -5.60
C GLN A 24 10.47 -21.71 -5.81
N GLU A 25 11.68 -21.30 -5.44
CA GLU A 25 12.25 -19.97 -5.78
C GLU A 25 12.42 -19.80 -7.29
N GLU A 26 12.87 -20.84 -7.98
CA GLU A 26 13.02 -20.87 -9.44
C GLU A 26 11.67 -20.88 -10.18
N SER A 27 10.60 -21.34 -9.53
CA SER A 27 9.25 -21.37 -10.10
C SER A 27 8.47 -20.05 -9.88
N LEU A 28 8.99 -19.10 -9.10
CA LEU A 28 8.35 -17.80 -8.92
C LEU A 28 8.39 -17.02 -10.25
N PRO A 29 7.25 -16.45 -10.67
CA PRO A 29 7.22 -15.66 -11.89
C PRO A 29 8.18 -14.46 -11.74
N ILE A 30 9.11 -14.34 -12.67
CA ILE A 30 9.97 -13.16 -12.80
C ILE A 30 9.10 -12.09 -13.47
N TYR A 31 8.58 -11.17 -12.67
CA TYR A 31 7.89 -10.00 -13.21
C TYR A 31 8.92 -9.11 -13.91
N GLN A 32 8.83 -9.02 -15.23
CA GLN A 32 9.66 -8.09 -15.99
C GLN A 32 9.23 -6.66 -15.65
N SER A 33 10.18 -5.73 -15.56
CA SER A 33 9.89 -4.31 -15.35
C SER A 33 9.07 -3.79 -16.51
N GLN A 34 7.81 -3.49 -16.26
CA GLN A 34 6.91 -2.93 -17.26
C GLN A 34 6.92 -1.40 -17.13
N GLU A 35 6.72 -0.73 -18.25
CA GLU A 35 6.48 0.71 -18.24
C GLU A 35 5.07 0.94 -17.71
N PHE A 36 4.97 1.38 -16.45
CA PHE A 36 3.69 1.78 -15.85
C PHE A 36 3.23 3.10 -16.46
N ALA A 37 2.60 3.03 -17.64
CA ALA A 37 1.99 4.20 -18.24
C ALA A 37 0.78 4.64 -17.41
N PRO A 38 0.71 5.91 -16.99
CA PRO A 38 -0.43 6.40 -16.22
C PRO A 38 -1.69 6.40 -17.11
N PRO A 39 -2.86 6.02 -16.55
CA PRO A 39 -4.12 6.16 -17.27
C PRO A 39 -4.47 7.64 -17.55
N GLU A 40 -5.02 7.92 -18.71
CA GLU A 40 -5.49 9.27 -19.08
C GLU A 40 -6.60 9.81 -18.16
N THR A 41 -7.25 8.92 -17.40
CA THR A 41 -8.35 9.28 -16.49
C THR A 41 -7.91 9.88 -15.17
N LEU A 42 -6.60 9.96 -14.90
CA LEU A 42 -6.07 10.51 -13.65
C LEU A 42 -6.06 12.04 -13.70
N THR A 43 -6.52 12.65 -12.60
CA THR A 43 -6.33 14.08 -12.38
C THR A 43 -4.86 14.41 -12.11
N PRO A 44 -4.43 15.69 -12.26
CA PRO A 44 -3.04 16.06 -11.99
C PRO A 44 -2.53 15.63 -10.60
N LYS A 45 -3.36 15.78 -9.56
CA LYS A 45 -3.00 15.34 -8.20
C LYS A 45 -2.87 13.83 -8.08
N GLU A 46 -3.74 13.08 -8.73
CA GLU A 46 -3.67 11.62 -8.77
C GLU A 46 -2.44 11.14 -9.56
N LEU A 47 -2.07 11.86 -10.62
CA LEU A 47 -0.86 11.60 -11.40
C LEU A 47 0.41 11.80 -10.57
N ASP A 48 0.45 12.79 -9.69
CA ASP A 48 1.58 12.99 -8.77
C ASP A 48 1.74 11.78 -7.82
N VAL A 49 0.62 11.27 -7.29
CA VAL A 49 0.63 10.06 -6.45
C VAL A 49 1.03 8.83 -7.26
N TRP A 50 0.55 8.70 -8.50
CA TRP A 50 0.95 7.62 -9.42
C TRP A 50 2.45 7.60 -9.67
N ASN A 51 3.02 8.75 -10.02
CA ASN A 51 4.45 8.90 -10.27
C ASN A 51 5.29 8.56 -9.03
N TRP A 52 4.81 8.95 -7.85
CA TRP A 52 5.43 8.57 -6.59
C TRP A 52 5.39 7.05 -6.38
N LEU A 53 4.26 6.39 -6.61
CA LEU A 53 4.13 4.92 -6.53
C LEU A 53 5.11 4.21 -7.47
N VAL A 54 5.15 4.62 -8.74
CA VAL A 54 6.06 4.05 -9.74
C VAL A 54 7.52 4.18 -9.30
N LYS A 55 7.89 5.35 -8.76
CA LYS A 55 9.23 5.58 -8.21
C LYS A 55 9.54 4.64 -7.04
N VAL A 56 8.58 4.45 -6.13
CA VAL A 56 8.72 3.54 -4.98
C VAL A 56 8.88 2.10 -5.46
N PHE A 57 8.05 1.65 -6.40
CA PHE A 57 8.13 0.28 -6.91
C PHE A 57 9.43 0.02 -7.67
N ARG A 58 9.89 0.93 -8.51
CA ARG A 58 11.18 0.81 -9.21
C ARG A 58 12.38 0.82 -8.27
N GLY A 59 12.32 1.63 -7.21
CA GLY A 59 13.44 1.78 -6.28
C GLY A 59 13.54 0.71 -5.19
N THR A 60 12.43 0.14 -4.77
CA THR A 60 12.38 -0.67 -3.55
C THR A 60 11.99 -2.13 -3.78
N TYR A 61 11.19 -2.42 -4.81
CA TYR A 61 10.46 -3.67 -4.89
C TYR A 61 10.82 -4.57 -6.08
N ASN A 62 11.84 -4.22 -6.83
CA ASN A 62 12.31 -5.04 -7.96
C ASN A 62 11.14 -5.61 -8.80
N CYS A 63 10.13 -4.77 -9.08
CA CYS A 63 8.97 -5.06 -9.92
C CYS A 63 8.05 -6.19 -9.44
N MET A 64 7.62 -6.15 -8.17
CA MET A 64 6.55 -7.04 -7.69
C MET A 64 5.16 -6.63 -8.20
N VAL A 65 5.02 -5.43 -8.75
CA VAL A 65 3.77 -4.89 -9.29
C VAL A 65 3.77 -5.05 -10.80
N SER A 66 2.68 -5.54 -11.33
CA SER A 66 2.46 -5.80 -12.76
C SER A 66 1.38 -4.89 -13.34
N ASP A 67 1.19 -4.92 -14.67
CA ASP A 67 0.07 -4.21 -15.31
C ASP A 67 -1.29 -4.70 -14.82
N ALA A 68 -1.39 -5.92 -14.30
CA ALA A 68 -2.60 -6.43 -13.67
C ALA A 68 -3.00 -5.64 -12.40
N ASP A 69 -2.04 -4.98 -11.75
CA ASP A 69 -2.26 -4.18 -10.54
C ASP A 69 -2.60 -2.72 -10.85
N ARG A 70 -2.68 -2.34 -12.13
CA ARG A 70 -2.92 -0.96 -12.60
C ARG A 70 -4.17 -0.36 -11.98
N ASP A 71 -5.28 -1.09 -12.00
CA ASP A 71 -6.55 -0.60 -11.45
C ASP A 71 -6.46 -0.40 -9.94
N LEU A 72 -5.76 -1.29 -9.24
CA LEU A 72 -5.52 -1.17 -7.81
C LEU A 72 -4.68 0.08 -7.48
N MET A 73 -3.66 0.39 -8.30
CA MET A 73 -2.87 1.61 -8.18
C MET A 73 -3.73 2.87 -8.39
N VAL A 74 -4.63 2.86 -9.40
CA VAL A 74 -5.58 3.96 -9.64
C VAL A 74 -6.48 4.19 -8.43
N LEU A 75 -7.03 3.12 -7.87
CA LEU A 75 -7.89 3.21 -6.68
C LEU A 75 -7.13 3.77 -5.47
N TYR A 76 -5.88 3.36 -5.28
CA TYR A 76 -5.02 3.94 -4.24
C TYR A 76 -4.80 5.43 -4.46
N CYS A 77 -4.45 5.86 -5.68
CA CYS A 77 -4.23 7.28 -6.01
C CYS A 77 -5.46 8.12 -5.69
N ARG A 78 -6.65 7.67 -6.09
CA ARG A 78 -7.92 8.34 -5.81
C ARG A 78 -8.23 8.44 -4.34
N ALA A 79 -8.08 7.34 -3.60
CA ALA A 79 -8.30 7.31 -2.15
C ALA A 79 -7.31 8.22 -1.42
N LYS A 80 -6.04 8.25 -1.83
CA LYS A 80 -5.01 9.10 -1.25
C LYS A 80 -5.32 10.58 -1.47
N VAL A 81 -5.63 10.99 -2.70
CA VAL A 81 -5.99 12.39 -3.01
C VAL A 81 -7.25 12.80 -2.25
N ALA A 82 -8.28 11.94 -2.20
CA ALA A 82 -9.51 12.25 -1.46
C ALA A 82 -9.27 12.39 0.06
N THR A 83 -8.32 11.64 0.63
CA THR A 83 -7.89 11.77 2.03
C THR A 83 -7.18 13.10 2.25
N ASP A 84 -6.23 13.45 1.40
CA ASP A 84 -5.44 14.67 1.51
C ASP A 84 -6.31 15.93 1.34
N GLU A 85 -7.27 15.90 0.45
CA GLU A 85 -8.25 16.98 0.28
C GLU A 85 -9.14 17.15 1.52
N ALA A 86 -9.64 16.04 2.07
CA ALA A 86 -10.44 16.09 3.29
C ALA A 86 -9.61 16.60 4.49
N ASP A 87 -8.34 16.23 4.59
CA ASP A 87 -7.42 16.74 5.59
C ASP A 87 -7.14 18.24 5.41
N ALA A 88 -6.98 18.72 4.19
CA ALA A 88 -6.81 20.15 3.91
C ALA A 88 -8.05 20.97 4.33
N GLU A 89 -9.24 20.48 4.03
CA GLU A 89 -10.49 21.10 4.45
C GLU A 89 -10.64 21.14 5.99
N LEU A 90 -10.32 20.04 6.68
CA LEU A 90 -10.36 19.94 8.13
C LEU A 90 -9.30 20.83 8.80
N LYS A 91 -8.15 21.05 8.18
CA LYS A 91 -7.15 22.02 8.68
C LYS A 91 -7.63 23.45 8.54
N ARG A 92 -8.38 23.75 7.46
CA ARG A 92 -8.95 25.08 7.24
C ARG A 92 -10.12 25.37 8.18
N ASP A 93 -11.03 24.40 8.38
CA ASP A 93 -12.14 24.48 9.33
C ASP A 93 -12.18 23.21 10.22
N PRO A 94 -11.53 23.25 11.39
CA PRO A 94 -11.38 22.09 12.27
C PRO A 94 -12.63 21.74 13.07
N LYS A 95 -13.76 22.40 12.81
CA LYS A 95 -15.00 22.16 13.55
C LYS A 95 -15.56 20.75 13.26
N PRO A 96 -15.97 20.00 14.29
CA PRO A 96 -16.56 18.69 14.12
C PRO A 96 -17.97 18.72 13.52
N TYR A 97 -18.59 19.88 13.47
CA TYR A 97 -19.93 20.11 12.92
C TYR A 97 -19.94 21.34 12.03
N ILE A 98 -20.85 21.34 11.08
CA ILE A 98 -21.17 22.47 10.22
C ILE A 98 -22.62 22.92 10.48
N LEU A 99 -22.86 24.21 10.37
CA LEU A 99 -24.21 24.78 10.49
C LEU A 99 -24.85 24.78 9.08
N VAL A 100 -25.94 24.06 8.96
CA VAL A 100 -26.70 23.96 7.70
C VAL A 100 -27.99 24.78 7.86
N PRO A 101 -28.31 25.67 6.91
CA PRO A 101 -29.57 26.44 6.97
C PRO A 101 -30.78 25.51 6.81
N LEU A 102 -31.78 25.70 7.66
CA LEU A 102 -33.06 25.00 7.62
C LEU A 102 -34.19 25.86 7.05
N GLY A 103 -33.90 27.13 6.72
CA GLY A 103 -34.89 28.12 6.32
C GLY A 103 -34.96 29.28 7.29
N VAL A 104 -36.12 29.94 7.35
CA VAL A 104 -36.36 31.05 8.26
C VAL A 104 -37.42 30.68 9.27
N ASP A 105 -37.31 31.24 10.47
CA ASP A 105 -38.34 31.14 11.53
C ASP A 105 -39.57 31.99 11.18
N LYS A 106 -40.65 31.84 11.98
CA LYS A 106 -41.87 32.65 11.84
C LYS A 106 -41.59 34.14 11.96
N ASP A 107 -40.52 34.53 12.63
CA ASP A 107 -40.05 35.90 12.83
C ASP A 107 -39.06 36.36 11.74
N GLY A 108 -38.86 35.59 10.65
CA GLY A 108 -37.95 35.93 9.58
C GLY A 108 -36.47 35.72 9.90
N LYS A 109 -36.12 35.10 11.04
CA LYS A 109 -34.73 34.83 11.42
C LYS A 109 -34.22 33.53 10.78
N PRO A 110 -32.96 33.50 10.32
CA PRO A 110 -32.37 32.30 9.75
C PRO A 110 -32.25 31.19 10.80
N LYS A 111 -32.87 30.04 10.52
CA LYS A 111 -32.80 28.85 11.35
C LYS A 111 -31.70 27.92 10.82
N THR A 112 -30.80 27.48 11.69
CA THR A 112 -29.72 26.58 11.33
C THR A 112 -29.74 25.31 12.19
N THR A 113 -29.22 24.22 11.65
CA THR A 113 -28.98 22.98 12.41
C THR A 113 -27.54 22.57 12.33
N ALA A 114 -27.02 21.98 13.41
CA ALA A 114 -25.68 21.41 13.41
C ALA A 114 -25.70 20.01 12.78
N LYS A 115 -24.87 19.80 11.76
CA LYS A 115 -24.63 18.48 11.18
C LYS A 115 -23.16 18.12 11.33
N ALA A 116 -22.85 16.83 11.49
CA ALA A 116 -21.48 16.37 11.51
C ALA A 116 -20.73 16.84 10.24
N ASN A 117 -19.49 17.27 10.41
CA ASN A 117 -18.66 17.69 9.27
C ASN A 117 -18.41 16.49 8.34
N PRO A 118 -18.88 16.53 7.08
CA PRO A 118 -18.77 15.38 6.17
C PRO A 118 -17.31 15.03 5.84
N ASN A 119 -16.38 15.98 5.98
CA ASN A 119 -14.97 15.76 5.72
C ASN A 119 -14.33 14.82 6.76
N LEU A 120 -14.87 14.73 7.99
CA LEU A 120 -14.41 13.74 8.97
C LEU A 120 -14.67 12.31 8.48
N LYS A 121 -15.88 12.07 7.98
CA LYS A 121 -16.24 10.76 7.42
C LYS A 121 -15.48 10.48 6.15
N LYS A 122 -15.43 11.44 5.21
CA LYS A 122 -14.68 11.32 3.95
C LYS A 122 -13.22 10.96 4.19
N ARG A 123 -12.55 11.66 5.12
CA ARG A 123 -11.16 11.36 5.52
C ARG A 123 -11.03 9.95 6.06
N HIS A 124 -11.89 9.56 7.02
CA HIS A 124 -11.83 8.26 7.67
C HIS A 124 -12.01 7.12 6.65
N ASP A 125 -13.06 7.17 5.85
CA ASP A 125 -13.38 6.12 4.88
C ASP A 125 -12.28 5.97 3.82
N ASN A 126 -11.77 7.08 3.28
CA ASN A 126 -10.69 7.03 2.29
C ASN A 126 -9.34 6.62 2.90
N ALA A 127 -9.02 7.00 4.14
CA ALA A 127 -7.83 6.53 4.83
C ALA A 127 -7.86 5.01 5.04
N LEU A 128 -9.00 4.43 5.38
CA LEU A 128 -9.15 2.97 5.46
C LEU A 128 -8.96 2.29 4.10
N LEU A 129 -9.46 2.89 3.02
CA LEU A 129 -9.20 2.40 1.67
C LEU A 129 -7.71 2.47 1.29
N CYS A 130 -7.04 3.58 1.63
CA CYS A 130 -5.58 3.70 1.44
C CYS A 130 -4.82 2.60 2.17
N LEU A 131 -5.14 2.31 3.43
CA LEU A 131 -4.52 1.23 4.20
C LEU A 131 -4.75 -0.12 3.52
N LYS A 132 -5.98 -0.41 3.11
CA LYS A 132 -6.33 -1.66 2.44
C LYS A 132 -5.59 -1.84 1.12
N PHE A 133 -5.57 -0.82 0.28
CA PHE A 133 -4.88 -0.87 -1.02
C PHE A 133 -3.36 -0.89 -0.84
N SER A 134 -2.81 -0.18 0.15
CA SER A 134 -1.38 -0.22 0.46
C SER A 134 -0.93 -1.61 0.88
N ASP A 135 -1.73 -2.35 1.63
CA ASP A 135 -1.43 -3.74 1.99
C ASP A 135 -1.45 -4.65 0.76
N GLN A 136 -2.43 -4.48 -0.14
CA GLN A 136 -2.52 -5.26 -1.37
C GLN A 136 -1.36 -4.97 -2.33
N LEU A 137 -0.95 -3.70 -2.43
CA LEU A 137 0.20 -3.25 -3.24
C LEU A 137 1.56 -3.55 -2.60
N GLY A 138 1.61 -4.14 -1.42
CA GLY A 138 2.86 -4.44 -0.75
C GLY A 138 3.58 -3.22 -0.16
N LEU A 139 2.90 -2.08 0.01
CA LEU A 139 3.51 -0.86 0.56
C LEU A 139 3.73 -0.93 2.06
N SER A 140 2.98 -1.77 2.79
CA SER A 140 3.18 -1.94 4.23
C SER A 140 4.35 -2.88 4.54
N PRO A 141 5.08 -2.67 5.67
CA PRO A 141 6.17 -3.55 6.08
C PRO A 141 5.73 -5.01 6.21
N LEU A 142 4.52 -5.24 6.73
CA LEU A 142 3.96 -6.58 6.90
C LEU A 142 3.66 -7.26 5.55
N ALA A 143 3.11 -6.50 4.60
CA ALA A 143 2.86 -7.01 3.25
C ALA A 143 4.17 -7.37 2.55
N ARG A 144 5.21 -6.53 2.68
CA ARG A 144 6.56 -6.83 2.17
C ARG A 144 7.16 -8.09 2.79
N ALA A 145 7.07 -8.22 4.11
CA ALA A 145 7.56 -9.41 4.80
C ALA A 145 6.83 -10.68 4.34
N ARG A 146 5.51 -10.60 4.11
CA ARG A 146 4.70 -11.71 3.57
C ARG A 146 5.10 -12.05 2.13
N ALA A 147 5.42 -11.04 1.33
CA ALA A 147 5.88 -11.22 -0.05
C ALA A 147 7.34 -11.69 -0.15
N GLY A 148 8.05 -11.81 0.96
CA GLY A 148 9.46 -12.24 0.97
C GLY A 148 10.42 -11.19 0.42
N VAL A 149 9.98 -9.94 0.31
CA VAL A 149 10.83 -8.83 -0.14
C VAL A 149 11.85 -8.53 0.93
N LYS A 150 13.12 -8.83 0.66
CA LYS A 150 14.22 -8.40 1.49
C LYS A 150 14.38 -6.88 1.31
N GLY A 151 14.47 -6.14 2.41
CA GLY A 151 14.74 -4.71 2.34
C GLY A 151 15.99 -4.42 1.52
N ALA A 152 16.02 -3.30 0.79
CA ALA A 152 17.15 -2.91 -0.06
C ALA A 152 18.50 -2.85 0.69
N ASN A 153 18.46 -2.78 2.03
CA ASN A 153 19.63 -2.79 2.91
C ASN A 153 19.88 -4.15 3.60
N ALA A 154 19.13 -5.20 3.28
CA ALA A 154 19.57 -6.53 3.62
C ALA A 154 20.78 -6.84 2.71
N LYS A 155 21.94 -6.27 3.05
CA LYS A 155 23.20 -6.91 2.69
C LYS A 155 22.97 -8.38 3.03
N GLN A 156 23.17 -9.27 2.06
CA GLN A 156 23.41 -10.67 2.39
C GLN A 156 24.45 -10.62 3.52
N GLU A 157 24.01 -10.79 4.76
CA GLU A 157 24.91 -11.31 5.78
C GLU A 157 25.30 -12.65 5.20
N GLU A 158 26.40 -12.65 4.49
CA GLU A 158 27.12 -13.86 4.12
C GLU A 158 27.18 -14.64 5.41
N ASN A 159 26.51 -15.76 5.43
CA ASN A 159 26.31 -16.54 6.62
C ASN A 159 27.72 -16.94 7.09
N VAL A 160 28.24 -16.21 8.08
CA VAL A 160 29.62 -16.35 8.59
C VAL A 160 29.87 -17.80 8.97
N PHE A 161 28.81 -18.53 9.34
CA PHE A 161 28.83 -19.94 9.65
C PHE A 161 29.09 -20.82 8.39
N LEU A 162 28.51 -20.47 7.25
CA LEU A 162 28.80 -21.18 5.98
C LEU A 162 30.25 -20.94 5.51
N LYS A 163 30.77 -19.72 5.65
CA LYS A 163 32.17 -19.41 5.38
C LYS A 163 33.14 -20.17 6.30
N LEU A 164 32.76 -20.36 7.57
CA LEU A 164 33.56 -21.13 8.51
C LEU A 164 33.55 -22.63 8.19
N MET A 165 32.43 -23.16 7.69
CA MET A 165 32.35 -24.56 7.29
C MET A 165 33.11 -24.84 5.99
N GLU A 166 33.03 -23.95 4.99
CA GLU A 166 33.79 -24.06 3.73
C GLU A 166 35.31 -23.94 3.95
N ARG A 167 35.76 -23.29 5.03
CA ARG A 167 37.16 -23.14 5.37
C ARG A 167 37.74 -24.39 6.05
N ASN A 168 36.92 -25.19 6.70
CA ASN A 168 37.33 -26.44 7.34
C ASN A 168 37.39 -27.66 6.40
N ASP A 169 36.80 -27.57 5.20
CA ASP A 169 36.82 -28.65 4.22
C ASP A 169 38.06 -28.59 3.28
N ASN A 170 38.93 -27.59 3.43
CA ASN A 170 40.14 -27.38 2.60
C ASN A 170 41.48 -27.53 3.37
N ASP A 171 41.45 -27.99 4.61
CA ASP A 171 42.64 -28.44 5.37
C ASP A 171 42.57 -29.93 5.60
#